data_14d6d600c656e301bfec380fa39935b8
#
_entry.id   14d6d600c656e301bfec380fa39935b8
#
_cell.length_a   1.000
_cell.length_b   1.000
_cell.length_c   1.000
_cell.angle_alpha   90.00
_cell.angle_beta   90.00
_cell.angle_gamma   90.00
#
_symmetry.space_group_name_H-M   'P 1'
#
loop_
_entity.id
_entity.type
_entity.pdbx_description
1 polymer ?
#
loop_
_entity_poly.entity_id
_entity_poly.type
_entity_poly.pdbx_seq_one_letter_code
_entity_poly.pdbx_strand_id
1 'polypeptide(L)'
;MTAARILRLQLSVLASLLLLTCAAHAAPVPGAPVLMISIDGLKPEYITHADEHGMKLPYLRSVMRDGTYADGVVGVWPTVTYPSHTTLITGVWPAEHGILNNVEFDPEQRLGGGWNWYAAEIRVPTLWDAAHRAGLRTASVGWPVSVGANVDWLIPEYWRGQNVSGSSDANDRLLMAALAKPAALFSELEPAAGGYMMGNDTSAAGDETKTRYALEILRLHKPGFMTLHLSSLDEAQHQHGPFSAEADADLEQIDGMVARLARQEFTNDPKAVVVIVSDHGFMNITHSVNLLIPFLKAGLIETATNPATKATAVTAWKAEPWMAGGMAAIMLHDANDRVTEKQVGEMMRSLAADPANGIAQVLDRAEIAKRGTYPDAAFLVLFEPGYYAGTATSGDLITPIAGTRGSHGFSPDFPEMRSSFFAVGAGIAHHRALGMVDMRQIAPTVAGILHAPMPTAKAAPLHVEP
;
A
#
# COMPACT_ATOMS: atom_id res chain seq x y z
N MET A 1 74.69 -12.21 8.45
CA MET A 1 73.63 -11.88 7.52
C MET A 1 73.71 -10.39 7.23
N THR A 2 73.99 -10.02 5.98
CA THR A 2 74.28 -8.64 5.59
C THR A 2 73.04 -7.80 5.45
N ALA A 3 73.06 -6.53 5.79
CA ALA A 3 71.98 -5.54 5.73
C ALA A 3 71.14 -5.60 4.41
N ALA A 4 71.79 -5.96 3.30
CA ALA A 4 71.16 -6.14 2.00
C ALA A 4 70.16 -7.32 1.94
N ARG A 5 70.30 -8.37 2.76
CA ARG A 5 69.35 -9.48 2.86
C ARG A 5 68.06 -9.11 3.68
N ILE A 6 68.26 -8.29 4.71
CA ILE A 6 67.13 -7.81 5.54
C ILE A 6 66.29 -6.81 4.74
N LEU A 7 66.90 -5.92 3.96
CA LEU A 7 66.19 -4.95 3.13
C LEU A 7 65.37 -5.64 1.99
N ARG A 8 65.92 -6.72 1.39
CA ARG A 8 65.16 -7.50 0.37
C ARG A 8 63.97 -8.26 0.97
N LEU A 9 64.12 -8.78 2.21
CA LEU A 9 63.01 -9.45 2.89
C LEU A 9 61.91 -8.48 3.29
N GLN A 10 62.27 -7.26 3.75
CA GLN A 10 61.28 -6.23 4.07
C GLN A 10 60.58 -5.67 2.83
N LEU A 11 61.25 -5.49 1.71
CA LEU A 11 60.62 -5.09 0.43
C LEU A 11 59.67 -6.16 -0.14
N SER A 12 60.02 -7.45 0.01
CA SER A 12 59.16 -8.57 -0.43
C SER A 12 57.89 -8.70 0.42
N VAL A 13 57.98 -8.47 1.73
CA VAL A 13 56.85 -8.48 2.64
C VAL A 13 55.91 -7.28 2.40
N LEU A 14 56.51 -6.05 2.15
CA LEU A 14 55.73 -4.87 1.81
C LEU A 14 55.00 -5.02 0.46
N ALA A 15 55.64 -5.61 -0.56
CA ALA A 15 55.00 -5.88 -1.85
C ALA A 15 53.88 -6.92 -1.75
N SER A 16 54.04 -7.93 -0.89
CA SER A 16 52.97 -8.93 -0.64
C SER A 16 51.82 -8.37 0.17
N LEU A 17 52.06 -7.43 1.11
CA LEU A 17 50.97 -6.73 1.82
C LEU A 17 50.23 -5.73 0.92
N LEU A 18 50.88 -5.07 -0.03
CA LEU A 18 50.23 -4.17 -0.99
C LEU A 18 49.36 -4.93 -2.02
N LEU A 19 49.66 -6.18 -2.33
CA LEU A 19 48.89 -7.02 -3.23
C LEU A 19 47.67 -7.64 -2.55
N LEU A 20 47.57 -7.66 -1.21
CA LEU A 20 46.42 -8.14 -0.47
C LEU A 20 45.32 -7.08 -0.20
N THR A 21 45.59 -5.80 -0.51
CA THR A 21 44.62 -4.71 -0.26
C THR A 21 43.81 -4.27 -1.49
N CYS A 22 44.05 -4.83 -2.65
CA CYS A 22 43.24 -4.64 -3.85
C CYS A 22 42.38 -5.88 -4.15
N ALA A 23 41.66 -6.39 -3.16
CA ALA A 23 40.38 -7.01 -3.46
C ALA A 23 39.45 -5.85 -3.85
N ALA A 24 39.55 -5.42 -5.11
CA ALA A 24 38.54 -4.59 -5.70
C ALA A 24 37.21 -5.36 -5.46
N HIS A 25 36.37 -4.88 -4.54
CA HIS A 25 34.99 -5.29 -4.52
C HIS A 25 34.46 -4.91 -5.90
N ALA A 26 34.35 -5.88 -6.79
CA ALA A 26 33.67 -5.68 -8.04
C ALA A 26 32.29 -5.12 -7.64
N ALA A 27 31.96 -3.95 -8.16
CA ALA A 27 30.63 -3.38 -7.92
C ALA A 27 29.63 -4.48 -8.28
N PRO A 28 28.62 -4.72 -7.43
CA PRO A 28 27.61 -5.74 -7.73
C PRO A 28 27.07 -5.47 -9.12
N VAL A 29 26.94 -6.52 -9.94
CA VAL A 29 26.33 -6.41 -11.26
C VAL A 29 24.88 -5.98 -11.01
N PRO A 30 24.42 -4.83 -11.55
CA PRO A 30 23.05 -4.39 -11.36
C PRO A 30 22.08 -5.47 -11.87
N GLY A 31 20.98 -5.69 -11.13
CA GLY A 31 19.88 -6.52 -11.61
C GLY A 31 19.13 -5.86 -12.78
N ALA A 32 18.11 -6.50 -13.25
CA ALA A 32 17.23 -5.93 -14.27
C ALA A 32 16.51 -4.70 -13.70
N PRO A 33 16.30 -3.60 -14.49
CA PRO A 33 15.42 -2.52 -14.08
C PRO A 33 14.00 -3.05 -13.83
N VAL A 34 13.32 -2.50 -12.81
CA VAL A 34 11.96 -2.90 -12.46
C VAL A 34 11.02 -1.70 -12.44
N LEU A 35 9.94 -1.80 -13.21
CA LEU A 35 8.77 -0.93 -13.09
C LEU A 35 7.68 -1.70 -12.34
N MET A 36 7.37 -1.28 -11.10
CA MET A 36 6.33 -1.87 -10.27
C MET A 36 5.10 -0.95 -10.28
N ILE A 37 4.00 -1.44 -10.83
CA ILE A 37 2.73 -0.71 -10.95
C ILE A 37 1.74 -1.35 -10.00
N SER A 38 1.19 -0.59 -9.06
CA SER A 38 0.03 -0.99 -8.27
C SER A 38 -1.25 -0.47 -8.91
N ILE A 39 -2.23 -1.36 -9.08
CA ILE A 39 -3.60 -1.01 -9.45
C ILE A 39 -4.45 -1.31 -8.23
N ASP A 40 -4.94 -0.26 -7.57
CA ASP A 40 -5.68 -0.34 -6.32
C ASP A 40 -6.98 -1.15 -6.49
N GLY A 41 -7.21 -2.10 -5.58
CA GLY A 41 -8.40 -2.93 -5.60
C GLY A 41 -8.48 -3.94 -6.75
N LEU A 42 -7.39 -4.21 -7.47
CA LEU A 42 -7.40 -5.17 -8.59
C LEU A 42 -7.47 -6.60 -8.08
N LYS A 43 -8.63 -7.20 -8.19
CA LYS A 43 -8.84 -8.64 -7.96
C LYS A 43 -8.27 -9.46 -9.11
N PRO A 44 -7.68 -10.64 -8.86
CA PRO A 44 -7.13 -11.48 -9.93
C PRO A 44 -8.20 -11.90 -10.95
N GLU A 45 -9.46 -12.06 -10.54
CA GLU A 45 -10.56 -12.47 -11.41
C GLU A 45 -10.84 -11.47 -12.55
N TYR A 46 -10.56 -10.19 -12.37
CA TYR A 46 -10.67 -9.19 -13.45
C TYR A 46 -9.84 -9.56 -14.69
N ILE A 47 -8.70 -10.22 -14.49
CA ILE A 47 -7.81 -10.62 -15.58
C ILE A 47 -8.03 -12.09 -15.96
N THR A 48 -8.11 -12.98 -14.98
CA THR A 48 -8.24 -14.42 -15.22
C THR A 48 -9.59 -14.82 -15.80
N HIS A 49 -10.66 -14.05 -15.48
CA HIS A 49 -12.04 -14.27 -15.95
C HIS A 49 -12.57 -13.10 -16.80
N ALA A 50 -11.68 -12.29 -17.39
CA ALA A 50 -12.05 -11.11 -18.18
C ALA A 50 -13.08 -11.40 -19.28
N ASP A 51 -13.03 -12.57 -19.91
CA ASP A 51 -13.97 -12.98 -20.95
C ASP A 51 -15.40 -13.17 -20.45
N GLU A 52 -15.57 -13.56 -19.17
CA GLU A 52 -16.88 -13.75 -18.55
C GLU A 52 -17.61 -12.42 -18.35
N HIS A 53 -16.84 -11.34 -18.17
CA HIS A 53 -17.33 -9.97 -18.01
C HIS A 53 -17.29 -9.17 -19.32
N GLY A 54 -16.75 -9.75 -20.40
CA GLY A 54 -16.65 -9.09 -21.71
C GLY A 54 -15.61 -7.96 -21.77
N MET A 55 -14.70 -7.91 -20.79
CA MET A 55 -13.67 -6.86 -20.68
C MET A 55 -12.57 -6.98 -21.72
N LYS A 56 -12.11 -5.82 -22.20
CA LYS A 56 -11.03 -5.71 -23.18
C LYS A 56 -9.74 -5.29 -22.50
N LEU A 57 -8.99 -6.25 -22.00
CA LEU A 57 -7.72 -6.07 -21.30
C LEU A 57 -6.55 -6.68 -22.11
N PRO A 58 -6.24 -6.18 -23.30
CA PRO A 58 -5.27 -6.83 -24.18
C PRO A 58 -3.86 -6.90 -23.57
N TYR A 59 -3.44 -5.87 -22.83
CA TYR A 59 -2.11 -5.84 -22.24
C TYR A 59 -2.04 -6.71 -20.98
N LEU A 60 -2.93 -6.51 -20.00
CA LEU A 60 -2.93 -7.28 -18.74
C LEU A 60 -3.07 -8.77 -19.00
N ARG A 61 -3.91 -9.17 -19.96
CA ARG A 61 -4.01 -10.57 -20.40
C ARG A 61 -2.75 -11.07 -21.09
N SER A 62 -2.04 -10.21 -21.82
CA SER A 62 -0.74 -10.60 -22.39
C SER A 62 0.31 -10.82 -21.31
N VAL A 63 0.32 -10.02 -20.23
CA VAL A 63 1.22 -10.22 -19.10
C VAL A 63 0.97 -11.58 -18.42
N MET A 64 -0.29 -11.96 -18.22
CA MET A 64 -0.63 -13.29 -17.68
C MET A 64 -0.17 -14.42 -18.62
N ARG A 65 -0.34 -14.28 -19.93
CA ARG A 65 0.07 -15.28 -20.93
C ARG A 65 1.58 -15.37 -21.08
N ASP A 66 2.26 -14.23 -21.12
CA ASP A 66 3.68 -14.14 -21.48
C ASP A 66 4.61 -14.02 -20.26
N GLY A 67 4.07 -14.06 -19.06
CA GLY A 67 4.79 -13.92 -17.80
C GLY A 67 4.41 -14.92 -16.72
N THR A 68 4.66 -14.55 -15.47
CA THR A 68 4.32 -15.30 -14.26
C THR A 68 3.25 -14.56 -13.47
N TYR A 69 2.27 -15.27 -12.92
CA TYR A 69 1.17 -14.68 -12.15
C TYR A 69 0.77 -15.54 -10.95
N ALA A 70 0.15 -14.92 -9.95
CA ALA A 70 -0.50 -15.61 -8.84
C ALA A 70 -1.98 -15.83 -9.13
N ASP A 71 -2.52 -16.96 -8.69
CA ASP A 71 -3.98 -17.18 -8.70
C ASP A 71 -4.68 -16.26 -7.71
N GLY A 72 -3.95 -15.78 -6.73
CA GLY A 72 -4.35 -14.74 -5.79
C GLY A 72 -3.26 -14.45 -4.78
N VAL A 73 -3.24 -13.23 -4.28
CA VAL A 73 -2.34 -12.79 -3.21
C VAL A 73 -3.13 -12.68 -1.92
N VAL A 74 -2.71 -13.41 -0.90
CA VAL A 74 -3.24 -13.25 0.46
C VAL A 74 -2.63 -11.99 1.07
N GLY A 75 -3.47 -11.00 1.35
CA GLY A 75 -3.09 -9.70 1.90
C GLY A 75 -2.71 -9.76 3.38
N VAL A 76 -2.44 -8.58 3.93
CA VAL A 76 -2.18 -8.37 5.36
C VAL A 76 -3.43 -7.87 6.08
N TRP A 77 -3.36 -7.74 7.39
CA TRP A 77 -4.42 -7.26 8.25
C TRP A 77 -4.14 -5.80 8.67
N PRO A 78 -5.05 -4.84 8.43
CA PRO A 78 -6.25 -4.92 7.59
C PRO A 78 -5.90 -4.94 6.09
N THR A 79 -6.85 -5.43 5.27
CA THR A 79 -6.75 -5.36 3.80
C THR A 79 -7.15 -3.97 3.31
N VAL A 80 -6.35 -2.97 3.67
CA VAL A 80 -6.55 -1.57 3.26
C VAL A 80 -5.27 -1.00 2.63
N THR A 81 -5.41 0.05 1.87
CA THR A 81 -4.40 0.59 0.94
C THR A 81 -3.02 0.81 1.57
N TYR A 82 -2.92 1.59 2.65
CA TYR A 82 -1.62 2.03 3.19
C TYR A 82 -0.81 0.91 3.85
N PRO A 83 -1.38 0.07 4.74
CA PRO A 83 -0.70 -1.12 5.27
C PRO A 83 -0.26 -2.09 4.18
N SER A 84 -1.13 -2.33 3.17
CA SER A 84 -0.83 -3.25 2.08
C SER A 84 0.30 -2.74 1.18
N HIS A 85 0.23 -1.47 0.73
CA HIS A 85 1.30 -0.86 -0.08
C HIS A 85 2.63 -0.80 0.67
N THR A 86 2.60 -0.56 1.98
CA THR A 86 3.82 -0.61 2.80
C THR A 86 4.38 -2.03 2.89
N THR A 87 3.51 -3.05 3.01
CA THR A 87 3.94 -4.45 2.95
C THR A 87 4.53 -4.81 1.58
N LEU A 88 3.93 -4.34 0.48
CA LEU A 88 4.41 -4.57 -0.90
C LEU A 88 5.85 -4.06 -1.11
N ILE A 89 6.28 -3.03 -0.38
CA ILE A 89 7.64 -2.46 -0.51
C ILE A 89 8.57 -2.80 0.66
N THR A 90 8.09 -3.47 1.71
CA THR A 90 8.93 -3.84 2.88
C THR A 90 9.04 -5.35 3.08
N GLY A 91 8.03 -6.12 2.67
CA GLY A 91 7.97 -7.58 2.84
C GLY A 91 7.74 -8.04 4.28
N VAL A 92 7.22 -7.17 5.16
CA VAL A 92 6.95 -7.49 6.56
C VAL A 92 5.51 -7.17 6.96
N TRP A 93 5.10 -7.63 8.13
CA TRP A 93 3.76 -7.39 8.68
C TRP A 93 3.53 -5.91 9.06
N PRO A 94 2.26 -5.43 9.07
CA PRO A 94 1.90 -4.09 9.55
C PRO A 94 2.43 -3.76 10.94
N ALA A 95 2.41 -4.69 11.88
CA ALA A 95 2.99 -4.50 13.22
C ALA A 95 4.50 -4.24 13.20
N GLU A 96 5.22 -4.72 12.18
CA GLU A 96 6.66 -4.54 12.03
C GLU A 96 6.99 -3.22 11.32
N HIS A 97 6.29 -2.90 10.20
CA HIS A 97 6.55 -1.66 9.47
C HIS A 97 5.85 -0.43 10.05
N GLY A 98 4.87 -0.61 10.94
CA GLY A 98 4.26 0.46 11.73
C GLY A 98 3.05 1.16 11.10
N ILE A 99 2.74 0.93 9.85
CA ILE A 99 1.55 1.49 9.17
C ILE A 99 0.40 0.51 9.36
N LEU A 100 -0.54 0.87 10.24
CA LEU A 100 -1.60 -0.04 10.70
C LEU A 100 -2.96 0.22 10.06
N ASN A 101 -3.16 1.40 9.49
CA ASN A 101 -4.40 1.82 8.83
C ASN A 101 -4.09 2.89 7.77
N ASN A 102 -5.07 3.29 6.97
CA ASN A 102 -4.94 4.41 6.05
C ASN A 102 -4.83 5.75 6.81
N VAL A 103 -5.68 5.92 7.83
CA VAL A 103 -5.72 7.12 8.67
C VAL A 103 -5.03 6.86 10.02
N GLU A 104 -4.45 7.90 10.58
CA GLU A 104 -3.90 7.84 11.93
C GLU A 104 -5.01 7.66 12.97
N PHE A 105 -4.65 7.02 14.11
CA PHE A 105 -5.57 6.95 15.24
C PHE A 105 -5.63 8.30 15.93
N ASP A 106 -6.75 9.01 15.76
CA ASP A 106 -6.95 10.39 16.23
C ASP A 106 -8.31 10.55 16.94
N PRO A 107 -8.47 9.95 18.12
CA PRO A 107 -9.76 9.98 18.87
C PRO A 107 -10.19 11.40 19.23
N GLU A 108 -9.25 12.32 19.44
CA GLU A 108 -9.53 13.69 19.80
C GLU A 108 -9.62 14.64 18.59
N GLN A 109 -9.51 14.10 17.38
CA GLN A 109 -9.60 14.82 16.10
C GLN A 109 -8.60 15.99 15.98
N ARG A 110 -7.40 15.82 16.54
CA ARG A 110 -6.33 16.83 16.53
C ARG A 110 -5.59 16.88 15.19
N LEU A 111 -5.55 15.77 14.46
CA LEU A 111 -4.84 15.62 13.20
C LEU A 111 -5.72 15.99 11.99
N GLY A 112 -6.99 16.35 12.22
CA GLY A 112 -7.89 16.80 11.17
C GLY A 112 -8.19 15.75 10.09
N GLY A 113 -8.19 14.47 10.44
CA GLY A 113 -8.36 13.35 9.51
C GLY A 113 -7.10 13.06 8.69
N GLY A 114 -5.93 13.20 9.32
CA GLY A 114 -4.63 12.92 8.72
C GLY A 114 -4.51 11.43 8.32
N TRP A 115 -3.91 11.22 7.15
CA TRP A 115 -3.55 9.90 6.67
C TRP A 115 -2.07 9.64 6.97
N ASN A 116 -1.64 8.39 6.90
CA ASN A 116 -0.24 8.00 7.07
C ASN A 116 0.59 8.35 5.82
N TRP A 117 0.72 9.64 5.48
CA TRP A 117 1.38 10.09 4.24
C TRP A 117 2.90 9.94 4.24
N TYR A 118 3.54 9.94 5.43
CA TYR A 118 4.97 10.20 5.55
C TYR A 118 5.79 8.91 5.58
N ALA A 119 6.76 8.78 4.67
CA ALA A 119 7.68 7.64 4.63
C ALA A 119 8.51 7.49 5.91
N ALA A 120 8.69 8.57 6.68
CA ALA A 120 9.39 8.54 7.98
C ALA A 120 8.65 7.71 9.04
N GLU A 121 7.38 7.38 8.85
CA GLU A 121 6.60 6.53 9.74
C GLU A 121 6.87 5.04 9.53
N ILE A 122 7.43 4.68 8.39
CA ILE A 122 7.83 3.29 8.08
C ILE A 122 9.07 2.92 8.90
N ARG A 123 8.92 1.94 9.78
CA ARG A 123 9.92 1.57 10.78
C ARG A 123 11.01 0.61 10.29
N VAL A 124 10.92 0.16 9.05
CA VAL A 124 11.86 -0.81 8.44
C VAL A 124 12.31 -0.34 7.06
N PRO A 125 13.47 -0.78 6.55
CA PRO A 125 13.92 -0.44 5.21
C PRO A 125 12.96 -0.90 4.12
N THR A 126 12.80 -0.07 3.10
CA THR A 126 11.93 -0.29 1.93
C THR A 126 12.72 -0.84 0.74
N LEU A 127 12.02 -1.24 -0.33
CA LEU A 127 12.61 -1.54 -1.63
C LEU A 127 13.38 -0.35 -2.21
N TRP A 128 12.92 0.88 -2.01
CA TRP A 128 13.66 2.09 -2.44
C TRP A 128 15.01 2.18 -1.74
N ASP A 129 15.05 1.92 -0.42
CA ASP A 129 16.31 1.91 0.33
C ASP A 129 17.25 0.78 -0.12
N ALA A 130 16.68 -0.40 -0.42
CA ALA A 130 17.44 -1.53 -0.91
C ALA A 130 18.05 -1.24 -2.30
N ALA A 131 17.26 -0.66 -3.21
CA ALA A 131 17.69 -0.23 -4.53
C ALA A 131 18.82 0.82 -4.45
N HIS A 132 18.68 1.84 -3.60
CA HIS A 132 19.73 2.83 -3.35
C HIS A 132 21.02 2.20 -2.81
N ARG A 133 20.93 1.28 -1.85
CA ARG A 133 22.12 0.56 -1.35
C ARG A 133 22.80 -0.28 -2.43
N ALA A 134 22.03 -0.75 -3.42
CA ALA A 134 22.55 -1.45 -4.60
C ALA A 134 23.10 -0.48 -5.69
N GLY A 135 23.04 0.83 -5.47
CA GLY A 135 23.52 1.85 -6.41
C GLY A 135 22.53 2.16 -7.55
N LEU A 136 21.27 1.73 -7.44
CA LEU A 136 20.24 2.00 -8.43
C LEU A 136 19.60 3.37 -8.16
N ARG A 137 19.26 4.07 -9.24
CA ARG A 137 18.43 5.27 -9.15
C ARG A 137 16.97 4.89 -9.09
N THR A 138 16.18 5.62 -8.30
CA THR A 138 14.81 5.25 -7.97
C THR A 138 13.81 6.36 -8.27
N ALA A 139 12.58 5.97 -8.59
CA ALA A 139 11.47 6.90 -8.78
C ALA A 139 10.19 6.38 -8.11
N SER A 140 9.28 7.29 -7.77
CA SER A 140 7.97 6.95 -7.26
C SER A 140 6.94 8.01 -7.64
N VAL A 141 5.76 7.56 -8.12
CA VAL A 141 4.64 8.44 -8.46
C VAL A 141 3.38 7.91 -7.79
N GLY A 142 2.78 8.74 -6.93
CA GLY A 142 1.51 8.46 -6.27
C GLY A 142 1.52 7.26 -5.31
N TRP A 143 2.67 6.70 -4.94
CA TRP A 143 2.69 5.56 -4.01
C TRP A 143 2.31 5.99 -2.59
N PRO A 144 1.40 5.23 -1.90
CA PRO A 144 1.04 5.51 -0.52
C PRO A 144 2.24 5.55 0.43
N VAL A 145 2.15 6.35 1.49
CA VAL A 145 3.21 6.51 2.52
C VAL A 145 4.55 6.93 1.91
N SER A 146 4.54 7.84 0.93
CA SER A 146 5.75 8.20 0.19
C SER A 146 6.25 9.63 0.39
N VAL A 147 5.53 10.49 1.12
CA VAL A 147 6.02 11.86 1.39
C VAL A 147 7.37 11.81 2.09
N GLY A 148 8.38 12.42 1.46
CA GLY A 148 9.76 12.42 1.97
C GLY A 148 10.54 11.12 1.75
N ALA A 149 10.02 10.16 0.98
CA ALA A 149 10.69 8.90 0.68
C ALA A 149 12.10 9.12 0.10
N ASN A 150 12.98 8.15 0.39
CA ASN A 150 14.34 8.16 -0.10
C ASN A 150 14.41 7.65 -1.55
N VAL A 151 13.91 8.47 -2.47
CA VAL A 151 13.97 8.22 -3.92
C VAL A 151 14.55 9.44 -4.64
N ASP A 152 15.09 9.24 -5.85
CA ASP A 152 15.69 10.34 -6.65
C ASP A 152 14.62 11.22 -7.27
N TRP A 153 13.54 10.63 -7.78
CA TRP A 153 12.40 11.33 -8.38
C TRP A 153 11.11 10.91 -7.70
N LEU A 154 10.49 11.86 -6.99
CA LEU A 154 9.31 11.63 -6.19
C LEU A 154 8.19 12.59 -6.58
N ILE A 155 7.03 12.04 -6.89
CA ILE A 155 5.74 12.71 -6.80
C ILE A 155 4.93 11.89 -5.79
N PRO A 156 4.82 12.34 -4.53
CA PRO A 156 4.20 11.54 -3.48
C PRO A 156 2.69 11.48 -3.64
N GLU A 157 2.05 10.54 -2.95
CA GLU A 157 0.62 10.62 -2.67
C GLU A 157 0.42 11.54 -1.48
N TYR A 158 -0.36 12.61 -1.66
CA TYR A 158 -0.67 13.57 -0.60
C TYR A 158 -1.86 14.43 -0.98
N TRP A 159 -2.68 14.77 0.00
CA TRP A 159 -3.74 15.76 -0.10
C TRP A 159 -3.98 16.43 1.26
N ARG A 160 -4.70 17.53 1.27
CA ARG A 160 -5.08 18.20 2.52
C ARG A 160 -6.21 17.42 3.18
N GLY A 161 -6.15 17.26 4.51
CA GLY A 161 -7.24 16.69 5.30
C GLY A 161 -8.54 17.46 5.07
N GLN A 162 -9.67 16.77 5.16
CA GLN A 162 -11.00 17.31 4.85
C GLN A 162 -11.40 18.57 5.68
N ASN A 163 -10.75 18.81 6.82
CA ASN A 163 -11.07 19.90 7.74
C ASN A 163 -10.23 21.17 7.54
N VAL A 164 -9.38 21.22 6.51
CA VAL A 164 -8.55 22.41 6.23
C VAL A 164 -9.33 23.35 5.34
N SER A 165 -9.84 24.46 5.92
CA SER A 165 -10.50 25.50 5.17
C SER A 165 -9.53 26.20 4.20
N GLY A 166 -9.98 26.48 2.97
CA GLY A 166 -9.24 27.24 1.97
C GLY A 166 -8.41 26.41 0.99
N SER A 167 -8.67 25.10 0.85
CA SER A 167 -8.15 24.32 -0.24
C SER A 167 -8.76 24.78 -1.56
N SER A 168 -7.93 25.16 -2.52
CA SER A 168 -8.29 25.32 -3.91
C SER A 168 -7.32 24.48 -4.74
N ASP A 169 -7.76 23.97 -5.88
CA ASP A 169 -6.96 23.12 -6.79
C ASP A 169 -5.60 23.73 -7.14
N ALA A 170 -5.56 25.08 -7.30
CA ALA A 170 -4.32 25.81 -7.55
C ALA A 170 -3.33 25.73 -6.37
N ASN A 171 -3.82 25.69 -5.13
CA ASN A 171 -2.99 25.55 -3.95
C ASN A 171 -2.47 24.10 -3.78
N ASP A 172 -3.24 23.10 -4.20
CA ASP A 172 -2.83 21.70 -4.13
C ASP A 172 -1.73 21.40 -5.12
N ARG A 173 -1.76 21.97 -6.33
CA ARG A 173 -0.64 21.88 -7.27
C ARG A 173 0.66 22.44 -6.69
N LEU A 174 0.62 23.61 -6.04
CA LEU A 174 1.81 24.19 -5.41
C LEU A 174 2.33 23.33 -4.27
N LEU A 175 1.42 22.73 -3.51
CA LEU A 175 1.76 21.81 -2.43
C LEU A 175 2.43 20.54 -2.97
N MET A 176 1.86 19.92 -4.00
CA MET A 176 2.44 18.75 -4.65
C MET A 176 3.82 19.05 -5.23
N ALA A 177 3.99 20.22 -5.88
CA ALA A 177 5.29 20.65 -6.39
C ALA A 177 6.33 20.87 -5.26
N ALA A 178 5.88 21.38 -4.09
CA ALA A 178 6.76 21.55 -2.93
C ALA A 178 7.17 20.23 -2.26
N LEU A 179 6.33 19.20 -2.36
CA LEU A 179 6.60 17.86 -1.83
C LEU A 179 7.38 16.97 -2.82
N ALA A 180 7.39 17.33 -4.10
CA ALA A 180 8.09 16.59 -5.13
C ALA A 180 9.62 16.69 -4.97
N LYS A 181 10.32 15.68 -5.49
CA LYS A 181 11.78 15.58 -5.40
C LYS A 181 12.37 15.16 -6.76
N PRO A 182 13.41 15.86 -7.27
CA PRO A 182 13.95 17.13 -6.78
C PRO A 182 12.94 18.29 -6.92
N ALA A 183 13.17 19.41 -6.26
CA ALA A 183 12.25 20.56 -6.27
C ALA A 183 11.90 21.10 -7.66
N ALA A 184 12.77 20.88 -8.66
CA ALA A 184 12.54 21.27 -10.05
C ALA A 184 11.68 20.26 -10.85
N LEU A 185 11.31 19.10 -10.29
CA LEU A 185 10.71 18.00 -11.03
C LEU A 185 9.44 18.40 -11.78
N PHE A 186 8.54 19.14 -11.14
CA PHE A 186 7.31 19.60 -11.80
C PHE A 186 7.61 20.51 -12.98
N SER A 187 8.52 21.49 -12.83
CA SER A 187 8.88 22.40 -13.92
C SER A 187 9.60 21.69 -15.08
N GLU A 188 10.27 20.58 -14.79
CA GLU A 188 10.89 19.73 -15.81
C GLU A 188 9.85 18.91 -16.59
N LEU A 189 8.86 18.32 -15.90
CA LEU A 189 7.93 17.37 -16.51
C LEU A 189 6.68 18.02 -17.12
N GLU A 190 6.13 19.09 -16.54
CA GLU A 190 4.90 19.73 -16.97
C GLU A 190 4.85 20.15 -18.44
N PRO A 191 5.94 20.63 -19.08
CA PRO A 191 5.89 21.02 -20.50
C PRO A 191 5.47 19.88 -21.42
N ALA A 192 5.76 18.63 -21.07
CA ALA A 192 5.38 17.44 -21.85
C ALA A 192 4.20 16.69 -21.23
N ALA A 193 4.18 16.55 -19.91
CA ALA A 193 3.13 15.81 -19.20
C ALA A 193 1.80 16.59 -19.05
N GLY A 194 1.83 17.92 -19.18
CA GLY A 194 0.69 18.79 -18.86
C GLY A 194 0.58 19.05 -17.36
N GLY A 195 -0.40 19.88 -16.97
CA GLY A 195 -0.59 20.22 -15.56
C GLY A 195 -0.93 19.01 -14.70
N TYR A 196 -0.37 18.97 -13.50
CA TYR A 196 -0.76 18.00 -12.48
C TYR A 196 -2.08 18.46 -11.85
N MET A 197 -3.05 17.54 -11.71
CA MET A 197 -4.38 17.89 -11.23
C MET A 197 -4.38 18.12 -9.70
N MET A 198 -4.77 17.13 -8.94
CA MET A 198 -4.83 17.20 -7.47
C MET A 198 -4.18 15.95 -6.88
N GLY A 199 -3.68 16.06 -5.65
CA GLY A 199 -3.02 14.95 -4.96
C GLY A 199 -3.94 13.78 -4.63
N ASN A 200 -5.26 14.02 -4.54
CA ASN A 200 -6.30 13.03 -4.28
C ASN A 200 -7.26 12.82 -5.47
N ASP A 201 -6.80 13.04 -6.69
CA ASP A 201 -7.60 12.71 -7.86
C ASP A 201 -7.58 11.20 -8.11
N THR A 202 -8.60 10.52 -7.59
CA THR A 202 -8.83 9.08 -7.72
C THR A 202 -9.62 8.71 -8.96
N SER A 203 -9.84 9.64 -9.88
CA SER A 203 -10.51 9.37 -11.17
C SER A 203 -9.55 8.79 -12.21
N ALA A 204 -10.11 8.22 -13.29
CA ALA A 204 -9.34 7.80 -14.45
C ALA A 204 -8.49 8.94 -15.06
N ALA A 205 -8.94 10.20 -14.97
CA ALA A 205 -8.17 11.38 -15.39
C ALA A 205 -6.97 11.65 -14.47
N GLY A 206 -7.13 11.41 -13.17
CA GLY A 206 -6.05 11.45 -12.19
C GLY A 206 -4.98 10.40 -12.49
N ASP A 207 -5.39 9.18 -12.75
CA ASP A 207 -4.48 8.08 -13.11
C ASP A 207 -3.79 8.33 -14.46
N GLU A 208 -4.48 8.90 -15.44
CA GLU A 208 -3.86 9.33 -16.69
C GLU A 208 -2.82 10.42 -16.46
N THR A 209 -3.07 11.34 -15.52
CA THR A 209 -2.09 12.37 -15.15
C THR A 209 -0.85 11.75 -14.51
N LYS A 210 -1.01 10.87 -13.51
CA LYS A 210 0.10 10.12 -12.90
C LYS A 210 0.88 9.34 -13.97
N THR A 211 0.17 8.69 -14.91
CA THR A 211 0.77 7.94 -16.02
C THR A 211 1.64 8.83 -16.92
N ARG A 212 1.17 10.02 -17.30
CA ARG A 212 1.96 10.96 -18.13
C ARG A 212 3.24 11.42 -17.43
N TYR A 213 3.17 11.73 -16.14
CA TYR A 213 4.34 12.10 -15.34
C TYR A 213 5.32 10.92 -15.20
N ALA A 214 4.80 9.72 -14.95
CA ALA A 214 5.61 8.51 -14.88
C ALA A 214 6.33 8.21 -16.22
N LEU A 215 5.64 8.38 -17.37
CA LEU A 215 6.22 8.22 -18.69
C LEU A 215 7.38 9.20 -18.93
N GLU A 216 7.24 10.47 -18.51
CA GLU A 216 8.30 11.45 -18.66
C GLU A 216 9.50 11.14 -17.74
N ILE A 217 9.27 10.67 -16.51
CA ILE A 217 10.35 10.19 -15.63
C ILE A 217 11.08 9.00 -16.27
N LEU A 218 10.35 8.01 -16.77
CA LEU A 218 10.95 6.86 -17.47
C LEU A 218 11.77 7.30 -18.69
N ARG A 219 11.23 8.21 -19.51
CA ARG A 219 11.89 8.70 -20.72
C ARG A 219 13.18 9.49 -20.44
N LEU A 220 13.15 10.41 -19.45
CA LEU A 220 14.22 11.34 -19.16
C LEU A 220 15.30 10.73 -18.25
N HIS A 221 14.88 9.97 -17.26
CA HIS A 221 15.74 9.58 -16.14
C HIS A 221 16.09 8.10 -16.09
N LYS A 222 15.27 7.23 -16.69
CA LYS A 222 15.50 5.78 -16.77
C LYS A 222 15.90 5.20 -15.41
N PRO A 223 15.04 5.28 -14.37
CA PRO A 223 15.36 4.75 -13.06
C PRO A 223 15.56 3.23 -13.13
N GLY A 224 16.45 2.68 -12.28
CA GLY A 224 16.63 1.25 -12.14
C GLY A 224 15.49 0.58 -11.35
N PHE A 225 14.77 1.36 -10.53
CA PHE A 225 13.56 0.93 -9.85
C PHE A 225 12.54 2.07 -9.79
N MET A 226 11.32 1.80 -10.24
CA MET A 226 10.23 2.77 -10.17
C MET A 226 8.96 2.13 -9.65
N THR A 227 8.25 2.85 -8.77
CA THR A 227 6.90 2.51 -8.30
C THR A 227 5.87 3.52 -8.81
N LEU A 228 4.69 3.02 -9.18
CA LEU A 228 3.54 3.84 -9.59
C LEU A 228 2.27 3.26 -8.95
N HIS A 229 1.37 4.12 -8.48
CA HIS A 229 0.06 3.75 -7.96
C HIS A 229 -1.06 4.38 -8.80
N LEU A 230 -1.97 3.53 -9.29
CA LEU A 230 -3.19 3.88 -10.02
C LEU A 230 -4.39 3.51 -9.14
N SER A 231 -5.28 4.46 -8.86
CA SER A 231 -6.30 4.35 -7.81
C SER A 231 -7.75 4.41 -8.30
N SER A 232 -7.97 4.62 -9.60
CA SER A 232 -9.32 4.88 -10.10
C SER A 232 -10.23 3.66 -10.07
N LEU A 233 -9.68 2.45 -10.20
CA LEU A 233 -10.46 1.22 -10.11
C LEU A 233 -11.05 1.02 -8.71
N ASP A 234 -10.28 1.30 -7.65
CA ASP A 234 -10.77 1.28 -6.26
C ASP A 234 -11.96 2.21 -6.06
N GLU A 235 -11.83 3.47 -6.48
CA GLU A 235 -12.92 4.47 -6.39
C GLU A 235 -14.16 4.03 -7.16
N ALA A 236 -14.00 3.48 -8.38
CA ALA A 236 -15.12 2.97 -9.16
C ALA A 236 -15.83 1.81 -8.43
N GLN A 237 -15.08 0.90 -7.81
CA GLN A 237 -15.63 -0.21 -7.03
C GLN A 237 -16.32 0.26 -5.74
N HIS A 238 -15.79 1.30 -5.07
CA HIS A 238 -16.48 1.91 -3.93
C HIS A 238 -17.84 2.47 -4.31
N GLN A 239 -17.93 3.12 -5.46
CA GLN A 239 -19.16 3.78 -5.91
C GLN A 239 -20.19 2.83 -6.52
N HIS A 240 -19.75 1.78 -7.21
CA HIS A 240 -20.61 0.94 -8.07
C HIS A 240 -20.53 -0.56 -7.74
N GLY A 241 -19.61 -0.98 -6.86
CA GLY A 241 -19.30 -2.37 -6.56
C GLY A 241 -18.32 -3.01 -7.55
N PRO A 242 -17.64 -4.09 -7.13
CA PRO A 242 -16.74 -4.83 -8.01
C PRO A 242 -17.51 -5.46 -9.18
N PHE A 243 -16.85 -5.54 -10.35
CA PHE A 243 -17.41 -6.04 -11.60
C PHE A 243 -18.64 -5.27 -12.08
N SER A 244 -18.79 -4.01 -11.69
CA SER A 244 -19.77 -3.10 -12.30
C SER A 244 -19.28 -2.64 -13.68
N ALA A 245 -20.20 -2.21 -14.54
CA ALA A 245 -19.86 -1.70 -15.85
C ALA A 245 -18.89 -0.49 -15.78
N GLU A 246 -19.00 0.32 -14.73
CA GLU A 246 -18.14 1.46 -14.47
C GLU A 246 -16.74 1.01 -14.07
N ALA A 247 -16.59 0.04 -13.17
CA ALA A 247 -15.31 -0.53 -12.77
C ALA A 247 -14.62 -1.25 -13.94
N ASP A 248 -15.37 -2.00 -14.75
CA ASP A 248 -14.87 -2.68 -15.94
C ASP A 248 -14.33 -1.68 -16.98
N ALA A 249 -15.09 -0.60 -17.23
CA ALA A 249 -14.69 0.46 -18.18
C ALA A 249 -13.47 1.24 -17.68
N ASP A 250 -13.33 1.43 -16.37
CA ASP A 250 -12.17 2.08 -15.77
C ASP A 250 -10.92 1.20 -15.93
N LEU A 251 -11.02 -0.10 -15.64
CA LEU A 251 -9.91 -1.03 -15.81
C LEU A 251 -9.46 -1.16 -17.28
N GLU A 252 -10.37 -1.05 -18.27
CA GLU A 252 -10.01 -0.99 -19.69
C GLU A 252 -9.13 0.24 -20.01
N GLN A 253 -9.37 1.38 -19.35
CA GLN A 253 -8.51 2.57 -19.49
C GLN A 253 -7.14 2.35 -18.83
N ILE A 254 -7.12 1.77 -17.62
CA ILE A 254 -5.89 1.41 -16.91
C ILE A 254 -5.04 0.43 -17.75
N ASP A 255 -5.63 -0.56 -18.41
CA ASP A 255 -4.91 -1.48 -19.31
C ASP A 255 -4.10 -0.72 -20.37
N GLY A 256 -4.69 0.31 -20.97
CA GLY A 256 -4.02 1.20 -21.93
C GLY A 256 -2.89 2.03 -21.31
N MET A 257 -3.05 2.49 -20.06
CA MET A 257 -2.02 3.22 -19.31
C MET A 257 -0.82 2.32 -19.02
N VAL A 258 -1.08 1.13 -18.48
CA VAL A 258 -0.04 0.12 -18.16
C VAL A 258 0.71 -0.32 -19.41
N ALA A 259 0.01 -0.51 -20.53
CA ALA A 259 0.62 -0.85 -21.82
C ALA A 259 1.61 0.22 -22.31
N ARG A 260 1.30 1.50 -22.15
CA ARG A 260 2.19 2.62 -22.52
C ARG A 260 3.43 2.67 -21.62
N LEU A 261 3.25 2.53 -20.33
CA LEU A 261 4.33 2.52 -19.32
C LEU A 261 5.30 1.37 -19.58
N ALA A 262 4.79 0.17 -19.74
CA ALA A 262 5.60 -1.02 -20.00
C ALA A 262 6.36 -0.91 -21.35
N ARG A 263 5.72 -0.40 -22.39
CA ARG A 263 6.39 -0.16 -23.69
C ARG A 263 7.54 0.83 -23.54
N GLN A 264 7.37 1.90 -22.77
CA GLN A 264 8.43 2.87 -22.50
C GLN A 264 9.56 2.21 -21.73
N GLU A 265 9.26 1.41 -20.72
CA GLU A 265 10.29 0.73 -19.92
C GLU A 265 11.10 -0.26 -20.74
N PHE A 266 10.45 -1.13 -21.54
CA PHE A 266 11.14 -2.05 -22.46
C PHE A 266 11.91 -1.34 -23.58
N THR A 267 11.52 -0.10 -23.95
CA THR A 267 12.27 0.74 -24.88
C THR A 267 13.53 1.28 -24.21
N ASN A 268 13.48 1.61 -22.92
CA ASN A 268 14.62 2.07 -22.15
C ASN A 268 15.64 0.96 -21.93
N ASP A 269 15.16 -0.22 -21.54
CA ASP A 269 16.00 -1.43 -21.35
C ASP A 269 15.21 -2.70 -21.72
N PRO A 270 15.60 -3.44 -22.77
CA PRO A 270 14.95 -4.71 -23.13
C PRO A 270 15.09 -5.80 -22.06
N LYS A 271 15.95 -5.61 -21.05
CA LYS A 271 16.10 -6.52 -19.91
C LYS A 271 15.20 -6.16 -18.75
N ALA A 272 14.45 -5.09 -18.82
CA ALA A 272 13.56 -4.65 -17.76
C ALA A 272 12.49 -5.71 -17.42
N VAL A 273 11.97 -5.60 -16.22
CA VAL A 273 10.85 -6.39 -15.70
C VAL A 273 9.73 -5.42 -15.29
N VAL A 274 8.52 -5.72 -15.73
CA VAL A 274 7.31 -5.04 -15.28
C VAL A 274 6.60 -5.95 -14.28
N VAL A 275 6.35 -5.42 -13.09
CA VAL A 275 5.60 -6.09 -12.02
C VAL A 275 4.30 -5.33 -11.79
N ILE A 276 3.17 -6.02 -11.89
CA ILE A 276 1.84 -5.46 -11.64
C ILE A 276 1.34 -6.11 -10.35
N VAL A 277 0.96 -5.29 -9.40
CA VAL A 277 0.46 -5.71 -8.09
C VAL A 277 -0.87 -5.03 -7.76
N SER A 278 -1.54 -5.54 -6.75
CA SER A 278 -2.62 -4.84 -6.08
C SER A 278 -2.47 -5.05 -4.57
N ASP A 279 -3.08 -4.19 -3.83
CA ASP A 279 -3.01 -4.11 -2.39
C ASP A 279 -4.09 -4.92 -1.68
N HIS A 280 -5.31 -4.97 -2.24
CA HIS A 280 -6.44 -5.75 -1.73
C HIS A 280 -7.44 -6.11 -2.83
N GLY A 281 -8.40 -6.96 -2.46
CA GLY A 281 -9.59 -7.22 -3.25
C GLY A 281 -10.76 -6.36 -2.81
N PHE A 282 -11.96 -6.72 -3.28
CA PHE A 282 -13.21 -5.98 -3.07
C PHE A 282 -14.41 -6.91 -2.90
N MET A 283 -15.38 -6.50 -2.08
CA MET A 283 -16.70 -7.14 -2.02
C MET A 283 -17.82 -6.11 -1.94
N ASN A 284 -19.05 -6.54 -2.31
CA ASN A 284 -20.23 -5.70 -2.14
C ASN A 284 -20.55 -5.53 -0.65
N ILE A 285 -21.01 -4.33 -0.27
CA ILE A 285 -21.45 -4.01 1.08
C ILE A 285 -22.94 -3.61 1.04
N THR A 286 -23.66 -3.97 2.11
CA THR A 286 -25.12 -3.77 2.21
C THR A 286 -25.54 -3.08 3.51
N HIS A 287 -24.69 -3.12 4.55
CA HIS A 287 -24.99 -2.57 5.86
C HIS A 287 -23.78 -1.88 6.48
N SER A 288 -24.05 -0.79 7.22
CA SER A 288 -23.05 -0.14 8.08
C SER A 288 -23.22 -0.61 9.52
N VAL A 289 -22.09 -0.89 10.19
CA VAL A 289 -21.98 -1.22 11.62
C VAL A 289 -21.46 0.00 12.37
N ASN A 290 -22.31 0.69 13.10
CA ASN A 290 -22.01 1.97 13.75
C ASN A 290 -21.48 1.75 15.18
N LEU A 291 -20.25 1.24 15.31
CA LEU A 291 -19.65 0.87 16.61
C LEU A 291 -19.47 2.06 17.57
N LEU A 292 -19.40 3.29 17.10
CA LEU A 292 -19.33 4.45 18.00
C LEU A 292 -20.55 4.56 18.91
N ILE A 293 -21.73 4.12 18.46
CA ILE A 293 -22.99 4.20 19.22
C ILE A 293 -22.92 3.43 20.54
N PRO A 294 -22.58 2.12 20.60
CA PRO A 294 -22.46 1.40 21.87
C PRO A 294 -21.35 1.96 22.77
N PHE A 295 -20.24 2.49 22.22
CA PHE A 295 -19.19 3.11 23.02
C PHE A 295 -19.67 4.39 23.70
N LEU A 296 -20.38 5.25 22.98
CA LEU A 296 -21.01 6.46 23.53
C LEU A 296 -22.05 6.10 24.60
N LYS A 297 -22.95 5.14 24.33
CA LYS A 297 -23.97 4.67 25.30
C LYS A 297 -23.37 4.08 26.57
N ALA A 298 -22.19 3.43 26.46
CA ALA A 298 -21.50 2.84 27.61
C ALA A 298 -20.62 3.85 28.39
N GLY A 299 -20.56 5.12 27.97
CA GLY A 299 -19.68 6.13 28.58
C GLY A 299 -18.18 5.84 28.41
N LEU A 300 -17.84 5.11 27.33
CA LEU A 300 -16.45 4.85 26.94
C LEU A 300 -15.88 5.99 26.09
N ILE A 301 -16.74 6.78 25.45
CA ILE A 301 -16.43 8.00 24.71
C ILE A 301 -17.39 9.08 25.24
N GLU A 302 -16.85 10.24 25.57
CA GLU A 302 -17.61 11.43 25.96
C GLU A 302 -17.45 12.50 24.88
N THR A 303 -18.55 13.15 24.53
CA THR A 303 -18.56 14.21 23.51
C THR A 303 -19.22 15.47 24.03
N ALA A 304 -18.77 16.62 23.53
CA ALA A 304 -19.45 17.90 23.76
C ALA A 304 -19.71 18.57 22.41
N THR A 305 -20.90 19.16 22.28
CA THR A 305 -21.28 19.93 21.11
C THR A 305 -21.04 21.42 21.37
N ASN A 306 -20.23 22.07 20.54
CA ASN A 306 -20.04 23.51 20.60
C ASN A 306 -21.34 24.22 20.22
N PRO A 307 -21.93 25.02 21.13
CA PRO A 307 -23.23 25.67 20.87
C PRO A 307 -23.21 26.66 19.71
N ALA A 308 -22.05 27.26 19.40
CA ALA A 308 -21.89 28.24 18.36
C ALA A 308 -21.69 27.62 16.97
N THR A 309 -20.82 26.61 16.86
CA THR A 309 -20.47 25.97 15.59
C THR A 309 -21.30 24.73 15.29
N LYS A 310 -21.99 24.17 16.29
CA LYS A 310 -22.70 22.88 16.24
C LYS A 310 -21.77 21.69 16.00
N ALA A 311 -20.49 21.89 15.99
CA ALA A 311 -19.50 20.79 15.89
C ALA A 311 -19.49 19.99 17.20
N THR A 312 -19.48 18.66 17.07
CA THR A 312 -19.32 17.73 18.19
C THR A 312 -17.88 17.24 18.20
N ALA A 313 -17.22 17.32 19.34
CA ALA A 313 -15.87 16.82 19.54
C ALA A 313 -15.82 15.84 20.69
N VAL A 314 -14.90 14.88 20.63
CA VAL A 314 -14.57 13.99 21.74
C VAL A 314 -13.87 14.82 22.81
N THR A 315 -14.35 14.73 24.05
CA THR A 315 -13.79 15.45 25.22
C THR A 315 -13.04 14.53 26.16
N ALA A 316 -13.40 13.26 26.18
CA ALA A 316 -12.71 12.20 26.92
C ALA A 316 -13.04 10.84 26.30
N TRP A 317 -12.12 9.90 26.40
CA TRP A 317 -12.35 8.52 25.97
C TRP A 317 -11.57 7.55 26.85
N LYS A 318 -12.13 6.35 27.06
CA LYS A 318 -11.48 5.21 27.73
C LYS A 318 -11.15 4.10 26.74
N ALA A 319 -12.04 3.90 25.78
CA ALA A 319 -11.86 2.98 24.66
C ALA A 319 -12.57 3.54 23.43
N GLU A 320 -11.95 3.36 22.24
CA GLU A 320 -12.50 3.84 20.97
C GLU A 320 -12.20 2.86 19.84
N PRO A 321 -13.16 2.59 18.93
CA PRO A 321 -12.92 1.80 17.74
C PRO A 321 -12.18 2.61 16.66
N TRP A 322 -11.06 2.09 16.18
CA TRP A 322 -10.32 2.56 15.01
C TRP A 322 -10.76 1.77 13.78
N MET A 323 -11.59 2.36 12.96
CA MET A 323 -12.25 1.71 11.83
C MET A 323 -11.28 1.46 10.67
N ALA A 324 -11.41 0.28 10.03
CA ALA A 324 -10.62 -0.12 8.87
C ALA A 324 -11.47 -0.95 7.89
N GLY A 325 -12.54 -0.33 7.36
CA GLY A 325 -13.40 -1.00 6.39
C GLY A 325 -14.20 -2.15 6.99
N GLY A 326 -13.89 -3.38 6.62
CA GLY A 326 -14.54 -4.61 7.11
C GLY A 326 -14.13 -5.04 8.51
N MET A 327 -13.41 -4.20 9.27
CA MET A 327 -13.00 -4.47 10.66
C MET A 327 -12.81 -3.19 11.47
N ALA A 328 -12.64 -3.33 12.78
CA ALA A 328 -12.30 -2.24 13.68
C ALA A 328 -11.36 -2.71 14.79
N ALA A 329 -10.24 -2.00 14.98
CA ALA A 329 -9.36 -2.20 16.14
C ALA A 329 -9.90 -1.42 17.33
N ILE A 330 -10.01 -2.05 18.50
CA ILE A 330 -10.47 -1.37 19.70
C ILE A 330 -9.25 -0.94 20.53
N MET A 331 -9.05 0.35 20.58
CA MET A 331 -7.96 0.98 21.31
C MET A 331 -8.40 1.37 22.73
N LEU A 332 -7.52 1.20 23.71
CA LEU A 332 -7.72 1.69 25.06
C LEU A 332 -6.85 2.92 25.29
N HIS A 333 -7.38 3.92 25.99
CA HIS A 333 -6.63 5.11 26.40
C HIS A 333 -5.46 4.74 27.32
N ASP A 334 -5.72 3.90 28.32
CA ASP A 334 -4.69 3.23 29.11
C ASP A 334 -4.67 1.73 28.76
N ALA A 335 -3.61 1.29 28.11
CA ALA A 335 -3.42 -0.12 27.71
C ALA A 335 -3.44 -1.11 28.90
N ASN A 336 -3.28 -0.61 30.14
CA ASN A 336 -3.29 -1.40 31.40
C ASN A 336 -4.63 -1.38 32.14
N ASP A 337 -5.63 -0.62 31.65
CA ASP A 337 -6.95 -0.57 32.27
C ASP A 337 -7.73 -1.87 32.00
N ARG A 338 -7.53 -2.83 32.88
CA ARG A 338 -8.19 -4.15 32.82
C ARG A 338 -9.68 -4.09 33.07
N VAL A 339 -10.18 -3.05 33.75
CA VAL A 339 -11.61 -2.86 34.01
C VAL A 339 -12.30 -2.46 32.70
N THR A 340 -11.78 -1.45 32.05
CA THR A 340 -12.28 -1.03 30.72
C THR A 340 -12.11 -2.15 29.68
N GLU A 341 -10.96 -2.84 29.64
CA GLU A 341 -10.73 -3.96 28.74
C GLU A 341 -11.80 -5.05 28.90
N LYS A 342 -12.11 -5.44 30.17
CA LYS A 342 -13.15 -6.42 30.44
C LYS A 342 -14.53 -5.94 30.00
N GLN A 343 -14.90 -4.68 30.31
CA GLN A 343 -16.17 -4.07 29.91
C GLN A 343 -16.36 -4.09 28.40
N VAL A 344 -15.34 -3.66 27.67
CA VAL A 344 -15.33 -3.63 26.20
C VAL A 344 -15.45 -5.05 25.62
N GLY A 345 -14.65 -6.00 26.15
CA GLY A 345 -14.68 -7.38 25.69
C GLY A 345 -16.04 -8.06 25.91
N GLU A 346 -16.72 -7.79 27.03
CA GLU A 346 -18.07 -8.29 27.31
C GLU A 346 -19.08 -7.65 26.37
N MET A 347 -19.00 -6.34 26.15
CA MET A 347 -19.87 -5.61 25.22
C MET A 347 -19.72 -6.13 23.78
N MET A 348 -18.50 -6.26 23.27
CA MET A 348 -18.25 -6.74 21.90
C MET A 348 -18.73 -8.19 21.71
N ARG A 349 -18.46 -9.08 22.65
CA ARG A 349 -18.96 -10.46 22.60
C ARG A 349 -20.48 -10.55 22.68
N SER A 350 -21.11 -9.68 23.48
CA SER A 350 -22.56 -9.60 23.54
C SER A 350 -23.17 -9.14 22.20
N LEU A 351 -22.56 -8.17 21.55
CA LEU A 351 -22.99 -7.72 20.22
C LEU A 351 -22.79 -8.81 19.16
N ALA A 352 -21.65 -9.51 19.20
CA ALA A 352 -21.34 -10.60 18.28
C ALA A 352 -22.26 -11.84 18.48
N ALA A 353 -22.89 -11.99 19.64
CA ALA A 353 -23.83 -13.09 19.89
C ALA A 353 -25.13 -12.97 19.09
N ASP A 354 -25.48 -11.79 18.61
CA ASP A 354 -26.60 -11.57 17.70
C ASP A 354 -26.11 -11.47 16.25
N PRO A 355 -26.40 -12.45 15.39
CA PRO A 355 -25.96 -12.41 13.99
C PRO A 355 -26.47 -11.19 13.21
N ALA A 356 -27.56 -10.56 13.63
CA ALA A 356 -28.12 -9.36 12.99
C ALA A 356 -27.16 -8.15 13.12
N ASN A 357 -26.21 -8.18 14.04
CA ASN A 357 -25.21 -7.12 14.23
C ASN A 357 -24.03 -7.23 13.26
N GLY A 358 -23.97 -8.27 12.42
CA GLY A 358 -22.93 -8.41 11.39
C GLY A 358 -21.50 -8.48 11.91
N ILE A 359 -21.30 -8.92 13.15
CA ILE A 359 -19.99 -9.12 13.77
C ILE A 359 -19.62 -10.61 13.68
N ALA A 360 -18.64 -10.94 12.85
CA ALA A 360 -18.18 -12.30 12.65
C ALA A 360 -17.36 -12.83 13.82
N GLN A 361 -16.42 -12.02 14.32
CA GLN A 361 -15.50 -12.41 15.39
C GLN A 361 -15.02 -11.21 16.20
N VAL A 362 -14.63 -11.49 17.45
CA VAL A 362 -13.92 -10.55 18.32
C VAL A 362 -12.63 -11.23 18.76
N LEU A 363 -11.52 -10.80 18.20
CA LEU A 363 -10.18 -11.35 18.46
C LEU A 363 -9.55 -10.64 19.66
N ASP A 364 -8.87 -11.39 20.50
CA ASP A 364 -8.08 -10.85 21.60
C ASP A 364 -6.63 -10.51 21.18
N ARG A 365 -5.85 -9.93 22.10
CA ARG A 365 -4.45 -9.53 21.85
C ARG A 365 -3.58 -10.69 21.34
N ALA A 366 -3.78 -11.91 21.84
CA ALA A 366 -2.99 -13.07 21.45
C ALA A 366 -3.29 -13.50 20.01
N GLU A 367 -4.53 -13.39 19.60
CA GLU A 367 -4.95 -13.69 18.23
C GLU A 367 -4.56 -12.57 17.24
N ILE A 368 -4.63 -11.30 17.67
CA ILE A 368 -4.14 -10.14 16.89
C ILE A 368 -2.65 -10.27 16.61
N ALA A 369 -1.85 -10.60 17.63
CA ALA A 369 -0.40 -10.78 17.52
C ALA A 369 -0.01 -11.85 16.47
N LYS A 370 -0.77 -12.95 16.38
CA LYS A 370 -0.54 -14.00 15.37
C LYS A 370 -0.76 -13.51 13.92
N ARG A 371 -1.54 -12.43 13.76
CA ARG A 371 -1.87 -11.82 12.46
C ARG A 371 -0.94 -10.67 12.09
N GLY A 372 0.02 -10.34 12.95
CA GLY A 372 1.02 -9.31 12.69
C GLY A 372 0.44 -7.91 12.47
N THR A 373 -0.62 -7.56 13.18
CA THR A 373 -1.32 -6.28 13.06
C THR A 373 -1.63 -5.68 14.43
N TYR A 374 -2.00 -4.41 14.50
CA TYR A 374 -2.52 -3.64 15.65
C TYR A 374 -1.93 -4.05 17.02
N PRO A 375 -0.63 -3.91 17.24
CA PRO A 375 0.04 -4.45 18.46
C PRO A 375 -0.52 -3.87 19.77
N ASP A 376 -1.10 -2.67 19.71
CA ASP A 376 -1.62 -1.95 20.88
C ASP A 376 -3.15 -2.10 21.06
N ALA A 377 -3.85 -2.75 20.11
CA ALA A 377 -5.28 -2.96 20.23
C ALA A 377 -5.63 -3.97 21.33
N ALA A 378 -6.70 -3.70 22.07
CA ALA A 378 -7.24 -4.64 23.05
C ALA A 378 -8.03 -5.76 22.37
N PHE A 379 -8.79 -5.40 21.33
CA PHE A 379 -9.58 -6.33 20.53
C PHE A 379 -9.54 -5.93 19.06
N LEU A 380 -9.76 -6.90 18.16
CA LEU A 380 -10.05 -6.66 16.75
C LEU A 380 -11.42 -7.26 16.45
N VAL A 381 -12.34 -6.41 16.03
CA VAL A 381 -13.71 -6.78 15.66
C VAL A 381 -13.75 -6.98 14.16
N LEU A 382 -14.12 -8.17 13.72
CA LEU A 382 -14.26 -8.53 12.29
C LEU A 382 -15.74 -8.52 11.92
N PHE A 383 -16.07 -7.95 10.78
CA PHE A 383 -17.43 -7.92 10.28
C PHE A 383 -17.70 -9.08 9.32
N GLU A 384 -18.96 -9.48 9.26
CA GLU A 384 -19.46 -10.43 8.27
C GLU A 384 -19.40 -9.83 6.85
N PRO A 385 -19.25 -10.64 5.80
CA PRO A 385 -19.34 -10.18 4.43
C PRO A 385 -20.61 -9.33 4.21
N GLY A 386 -20.41 -8.16 3.58
CA GLY A 386 -21.50 -7.20 3.35
C GLY A 386 -21.73 -6.19 4.46
N TYR A 387 -21.08 -6.34 5.62
CA TYR A 387 -21.13 -5.36 6.72
C TYR A 387 -19.86 -4.54 6.77
N TYR A 388 -19.99 -3.23 6.90
CA TYR A 388 -18.87 -2.27 6.80
C TYR A 388 -18.90 -1.27 7.95
N ALA A 389 -17.75 -0.80 8.39
CA ALA A 389 -17.65 0.17 9.47
C ALA A 389 -18.37 1.47 9.15
N GLY A 390 -19.41 1.77 9.93
CA GLY A 390 -20.17 3.02 9.89
C GLY A 390 -19.59 4.06 10.83
N THR A 391 -19.88 5.33 10.57
CA THR A 391 -19.40 6.50 11.34
C THR A 391 -20.50 7.18 12.15
N ALA A 392 -21.73 6.67 12.16
CA ALA A 392 -22.81 7.29 12.90
C ALA A 392 -22.59 7.23 14.42
N THR A 393 -22.90 8.34 15.09
CA THR A 393 -22.78 8.49 16.56
C THR A 393 -24.10 8.37 17.30
N SER A 394 -25.21 8.23 16.56
CA SER A 394 -26.58 8.08 17.11
C SER A 394 -27.44 7.28 16.14
N GLY A 395 -28.59 6.80 16.62
CA GLY A 395 -29.51 5.96 15.86
C GLY A 395 -29.27 4.46 16.10
N ASP A 396 -29.41 3.68 15.03
CA ASP A 396 -29.31 2.22 15.08
C ASP A 396 -27.86 1.75 14.89
N LEU A 397 -27.51 0.64 15.55
CA LEU A 397 -26.20 0.01 15.40
C LEU A 397 -25.96 -0.43 13.95
N ILE A 398 -26.99 -1.00 13.33
CA ILE A 398 -26.95 -1.47 11.94
C ILE A 398 -27.86 -0.59 11.09
N THR A 399 -27.30 -0.06 10.00
CA THR A 399 -28.08 0.73 9.04
C THR A 399 -27.84 0.20 7.62
N PRO A 400 -28.91 0.09 6.79
CA PRO A 400 -28.74 -0.36 5.41
C PRO A 400 -28.00 0.70 4.57
N ILE A 401 -27.20 0.24 3.63
CA ILE A 401 -26.52 1.06 2.63
C ILE A 401 -27.39 1.10 1.36
N ALA A 402 -27.65 2.30 0.87
CA ALA A 402 -28.45 2.48 -0.34
C ALA A 402 -27.62 2.24 -1.61
N GLY A 403 -28.21 1.55 -2.57
CA GLY A 403 -27.60 1.24 -3.86
C GLY A 403 -26.52 0.16 -3.79
N THR A 404 -25.86 -0.06 -4.91
CA THR A 404 -24.70 -0.96 -4.97
C THR A 404 -23.45 -0.18 -4.56
N ARG A 405 -22.73 -0.72 -3.61
CA ARG A 405 -21.46 -0.20 -3.10
C ARG A 405 -20.50 -1.34 -2.86
N GLY A 406 -19.22 -1.10 -3.05
CA GLY A 406 -18.17 -2.03 -2.67
C GLY A 406 -17.29 -1.48 -1.58
N SER A 407 -16.56 -2.38 -0.92
CA SER A 407 -15.52 -2.02 0.03
C SER A 407 -14.53 -3.16 0.25
N HIS A 408 -13.49 -2.83 1.00
CA HIS A 408 -12.40 -3.70 1.41
C HIS A 408 -12.13 -3.56 2.92
N GLY A 409 -10.97 -4.01 3.41
CA GLY A 409 -10.64 -3.95 4.84
C GLY A 409 -11.17 -5.14 5.64
N PHE A 410 -11.68 -6.16 4.96
CA PHE A 410 -12.12 -7.42 5.59
C PHE A 410 -10.95 -8.36 5.87
N SER A 411 -11.24 -9.52 6.49
CA SER A 411 -10.22 -10.56 6.66
C SER A 411 -9.60 -10.97 5.32
N PRO A 412 -8.28 -11.05 5.21
CA PRO A 412 -7.62 -11.58 4.02
C PRO A 412 -7.90 -13.08 3.78
N ASP A 413 -8.56 -13.76 4.73
CA ASP A 413 -9.02 -15.14 4.57
C ASP A 413 -10.20 -15.24 3.58
N PHE A 414 -10.95 -14.15 3.38
CA PHE A 414 -12.02 -14.12 2.37
C PHE A 414 -11.42 -14.10 0.95
N PRO A 415 -11.89 -14.98 0.04
CA PRO A 415 -11.45 -14.98 -1.35
C PRO A 415 -11.61 -13.63 -2.05
N GLU A 416 -12.65 -12.88 -1.71
CA GLU A 416 -12.96 -11.57 -2.27
C GLU A 416 -11.90 -10.52 -1.94
N MET A 417 -11.11 -10.71 -0.86
CA MET A 417 -10.04 -9.80 -0.44
C MET A 417 -8.69 -10.11 -1.09
N ARG A 418 -8.60 -11.12 -1.93
CA ARG A 418 -7.36 -11.45 -2.64
C ARG A 418 -7.03 -10.38 -3.65
N SER A 419 -5.76 -10.02 -3.67
CA SER A 419 -5.19 -9.06 -4.61
C SER A 419 -4.36 -9.77 -5.67
N SER A 420 -3.76 -9.00 -6.58
CA SER A 420 -3.09 -9.51 -7.78
C SER A 420 -1.57 -9.42 -7.72
N PHE A 421 -0.91 -10.36 -8.40
CA PHE A 421 0.51 -10.29 -8.73
C PHE A 421 0.75 -10.85 -10.13
N PHE A 422 1.39 -10.04 -10.98
CA PHE A 422 1.82 -10.43 -12.32
C PHE A 422 3.22 -9.88 -12.57
N ALA A 423 4.07 -10.65 -13.26
CA ALA A 423 5.41 -10.21 -13.64
C ALA A 423 5.72 -10.65 -15.07
N VAL A 424 6.34 -9.77 -15.87
CA VAL A 424 6.75 -10.05 -17.25
C VAL A 424 8.06 -9.32 -17.56
N GLY A 425 8.92 -9.93 -18.34
CA GLY A 425 10.19 -9.33 -18.77
C GLY A 425 11.34 -10.33 -18.80
N ALA A 426 12.56 -9.84 -18.88
CA ALA A 426 13.71 -10.70 -19.00
C ALA A 426 13.94 -11.53 -17.72
N GLY A 427 14.15 -12.83 -17.89
CA GLY A 427 14.36 -13.75 -16.77
C GLY A 427 13.10 -14.13 -16.01
N ILE A 428 11.92 -13.71 -16.45
CA ILE A 428 10.63 -14.13 -15.90
C ILE A 428 10.11 -15.33 -16.69
N ALA A 429 9.64 -16.36 -15.99
CA ALA A 429 9.07 -17.57 -16.61
C ALA A 429 7.77 -17.23 -17.35
N HIS A 430 7.61 -17.81 -18.53
CA HIS A 430 6.41 -17.62 -19.34
C HIS A 430 5.28 -18.55 -18.87
N HIS A 431 4.05 -18.05 -18.91
CA HIS A 431 2.82 -18.82 -18.67
C HIS A 431 2.87 -19.63 -17.36
N ARG A 432 3.39 -19.03 -16.30
CA ARG A 432 3.57 -19.69 -15.01
C ARG A 432 2.58 -19.20 -13.97
N ALA A 433 1.72 -20.12 -13.50
CA ALA A 433 0.87 -19.89 -12.34
C ALA A 433 1.62 -20.27 -11.05
N LEU A 434 1.59 -19.40 -10.05
CA LEU A 434 2.23 -19.60 -8.75
C LEU A 434 1.29 -20.19 -7.69
N GLY A 435 -0.02 -20.31 -8.01
CA GLY A 435 -1.03 -20.61 -7.00
C GLY A 435 -1.29 -19.39 -6.08
N MET A 436 -1.70 -19.68 -4.85
CA MET A 436 -1.88 -18.67 -3.81
C MET A 436 -0.54 -18.25 -3.23
N VAL A 437 -0.29 -16.95 -3.13
CA VAL A 437 0.95 -16.39 -2.60
C VAL A 437 0.68 -15.44 -1.43
N ASP A 438 1.67 -15.23 -0.58
CA ASP A 438 1.62 -14.27 0.53
C ASP A 438 2.17 -12.92 0.04
N MET A 439 1.47 -11.83 0.32
CA MET A 439 1.87 -10.47 -0.08
C MET A 439 3.31 -10.12 0.35
N ARG A 440 3.76 -10.59 1.50
CA ARG A 440 5.11 -10.36 2.02
C ARG A 440 6.24 -10.97 1.17
N GLN A 441 5.90 -11.92 0.28
CA GLN A 441 6.87 -12.52 -0.64
C GLN A 441 7.21 -11.60 -1.82
N ILE A 442 6.39 -10.58 -2.09
CA ILE A 442 6.53 -9.71 -3.27
C ILE A 442 7.78 -8.83 -3.15
N ALA A 443 7.97 -8.13 -2.02
CA ALA A 443 9.16 -7.29 -1.85
C ALA A 443 10.49 -8.06 -2.00
N PRO A 444 10.73 -9.20 -1.35
CA PRO A 444 11.96 -9.96 -1.54
C PRO A 444 12.09 -10.53 -2.96
N THR A 445 11.01 -10.78 -3.68
CA THR A 445 11.03 -11.19 -5.09
C THR A 445 11.56 -10.04 -5.97
N VAL A 446 10.98 -8.85 -5.84
CA VAL A 446 11.44 -7.65 -6.57
C VAL A 446 12.89 -7.32 -6.21
N ALA A 447 13.26 -7.42 -4.93
CA ALA A 447 14.62 -7.23 -4.46
C ALA A 447 15.61 -8.23 -5.10
N GLY A 448 15.19 -9.46 -5.32
CA GLY A 448 15.96 -10.50 -6.04
C GLY A 448 16.23 -10.09 -7.49
N ILE A 449 15.20 -9.65 -8.22
CA ILE A 449 15.30 -9.19 -9.62
C ILE A 449 16.24 -7.97 -9.72
N LEU A 450 16.16 -7.04 -8.78
CA LEU A 450 17.00 -5.84 -8.70
C LEU A 450 18.43 -6.13 -8.22
N HIS A 451 18.73 -7.34 -7.74
CA HIS A 451 19.97 -7.67 -7.00
C HIS A 451 20.19 -6.73 -5.80
N ALA A 452 19.13 -6.32 -5.14
CA ALA A 452 19.08 -5.36 -4.02
C ALA A 452 18.63 -6.06 -2.72
N PRO A 453 19.51 -6.69 -1.93
CA PRO A 453 19.12 -7.50 -0.79
C PRO A 453 18.30 -6.76 0.26
N MET A 454 17.23 -7.43 0.74
CA MET A 454 16.34 -6.98 1.82
C MET A 454 16.38 -7.95 3.02
N PRO A 455 17.39 -7.85 3.91
CA PRO A 455 17.52 -8.80 5.02
C PRO A 455 16.42 -8.71 6.07
N THR A 456 15.64 -7.64 6.09
CA THR A 456 14.47 -7.47 6.97
C THR A 456 13.25 -8.27 6.50
N ALA A 457 13.06 -8.47 5.20
CA ALA A 457 12.01 -9.32 4.65
C ALA A 457 12.33 -10.79 4.97
N LYS A 458 11.42 -11.47 5.69
CA LYS A 458 11.64 -12.86 6.15
C LYS A 458 10.92 -13.90 5.28
N ALA A 459 9.91 -13.49 4.53
CA ALA A 459 9.22 -14.36 3.61
C ALA A 459 10.15 -14.77 2.46
N ALA A 460 10.10 -16.05 2.05
CA ALA A 460 10.86 -16.51 0.90
C ALA A 460 10.35 -15.83 -0.39
N PRO A 461 11.24 -15.41 -1.30
CA PRO A 461 10.81 -14.84 -2.57
C PRO A 461 10.01 -15.86 -3.40
N LEU A 462 9.15 -15.35 -4.27
CA LEU A 462 8.41 -16.16 -5.25
C LEU A 462 9.38 -16.68 -6.31
N HIS A 463 9.14 -17.89 -6.80
CA HIS A 463 9.90 -18.47 -7.90
C HIS A 463 9.37 -17.99 -9.23
N VAL A 464 9.80 -16.81 -9.68
CA VAL A 464 9.38 -16.18 -10.94
C VAL A 464 10.32 -16.47 -12.11
N GLU A 465 11.49 -17.05 -11.86
CA GLU A 465 12.49 -17.42 -12.86
C GLU A 465 12.09 -18.72 -13.59
N PRO A 466 12.57 -18.96 -14.82
CA PRO A 466 12.27 -20.17 -15.60
C PRO A 466 12.63 -21.49 -14.92
#